data_27f1c77804896cf8b9a188acf19bb752
#
_entry.id   27f1c77804896cf8b9a188acf19bb752
#
_cell.length_a   1.000
_cell.length_b   1.000
_cell.length_c   1.000
_cell.angle_alpha   90.00
_cell.angle_beta   90.00
_cell.angle_gamma   90.00
#
_symmetry.space_group_name_H-M   'P 1'
#
loop_
_entity.id
_entity.type
_entity.pdbx_description
1 polymer ?
#
loop_
_entity_poly.entity_id
_entity_poly.type
_entity_poly.pdbx_seq_one_letter_code
_entity_poly.pdbx_strand_id
1 'polypeptide(L)'
;MKLSKNFLLSEITQSNTAKRLGIDNKPDDKHLQNLQRIITVLIQPIRDALGPIRISSGYRNPSLNRAIGGSAKSQHCKGEALDVQFWKGGKMCNEEVYKYILDSNME
;
A
#
# COMPACT_ATOMS: atom_id res chain seq x y z
N MET A 1 -5.27 12.04 -5.73
CA MET A 1 -4.77 11.42 -6.96
C MET A 1 -5.29 9.99 -7.09
N LYS A 2 -5.83 9.65 -8.23
CA LYS A 2 -6.36 8.31 -8.47
C LYS A 2 -5.29 7.47 -9.17
N LEU A 3 -4.94 6.33 -8.56
CA LEU A 3 -3.91 5.44 -9.11
C LEU A 3 -4.48 4.42 -10.10
N SER A 4 -5.73 4.01 -9.88
CA SER A 4 -6.46 3.12 -10.76
C SER A 4 -7.96 3.26 -10.49
N LYS A 5 -8.79 2.47 -11.18
CA LYS A 5 -10.25 2.52 -11.09
C LYS A 5 -10.78 2.53 -9.65
N ASN A 6 -10.21 1.71 -8.76
CA ASN A 6 -10.71 1.53 -7.40
C ASN A 6 -9.77 2.03 -6.30
N PHE A 7 -8.61 2.60 -6.64
CA PHE A 7 -7.61 2.96 -5.63
C PHE A 7 -7.15 4.41 -5.74
N LEU A 8 -7.20 5.12 -4.61
CA LEU A 8 -6.69 6.48 -4.48
C LEU A 8 -5.34 6.47 -3.78
N LEU A 9 -4.47 7.40 -4.12
CA LEU A 9 -3.19 7.56 -3.44
C LEU A 9 -3.36 7.74 -1.93
N SER A 10 -4.38 8.48 -1.50
CA SER A 10 -4.65 8.71 -0.08
C SER A 10 -4.89 7.42 0.70
N GLU A 11 -5.48 6.39 0.08
CA GLU A 11 -5.71 5.10 0.74
C GLU A 11 -4.40 4.37 1.03
N ILE A 12 -3.38 4.62 0.24
CA ILE A 12 -2.09 3.92 0.30
C ILE A 12 -1.11 4.66 1.21
N THR A 13 -1.25 5.98 1.32
CA THR A 13 -0.36 6.81 2.14
C THR A 13 -0.93 7.13 3.51
N GLN A 14 -2.18 6.78 3.79
CA GLN A 14 -2.79 7.06 5.10
C GLN A 14 -2.06 6.31 6.22
N SER A 15 -1.87 6.97 7.35
CA SER A 15 -1.24 6.40 8.52
C SER A 15 -1.67 7.17 9.76
N ASN A 16 -2.20 6.47 10.74
CA ASN A 16 -2.57 7.08 12.02
C ASN A 16 -1.32 7.58 12.76
N THR A 17 -0.21 6.85 12.64
CA THR A 17 1.06 7.26 13.23
C THR A 17 1.58 8.55 12.60
N ALA A 18 1.51 8.65 11.26
CA ALA A 18 1.93 9.87 10.56
C ALA A 18 1.11 11.07 11.00
N LYS A 19 -0.22 10.90 11.12
CA LYS A 19 -1.10 11.97 11.59
C LYS A 19 -0.77 12.41 13.01
N ARG A 20 -0.57 11.45 13.90
CA ARG A 20 -0.25 11.72 15.32
C ARG A 20 1.08 12.46 15.48
N LEU A 21 2.07 12.10 14.68
CA LEU A 21 3.42 12.67 14.76
C LEU A 21 3.63 13.87 13.84
N GLY A 22 2.62 14.25 13.05
CA GLY A 22 2.74 15.37 12.12
C GLY A 22 3.67 15.10 10.95
N ILE A 23 3.81 13.84 10.54
CA ILE A 23 4.67 13.45 9.42
C ILE A 23 3.87 13.47 8.13
N ASP A 24 4.37 14.18 7.12
CA ASP A 24 3.80 14.14 5.78
C ASP A 24 4.33 12.90 5.04
N ASN A 25 3.49 11.89 4.90
CA ASN A 25 3.85 10.60 4.28
C ASN A 25 3.73 10.65 2.76
N LYS A 26 4.25 11.70 2.15
CA LYS A 26 4.18 11.89 0.71
C LYS A 26 5.31 11.12 0.02
N PRO A 27 5.01 10.32 -1.03
CA PRO A 27 6.05 9.64 -1.80
C PRO A 27 6.77 10.62 -2.73
N ASP A 28 8.06 10.35 -3.00
CA ASP A 28 8.77 11.02 -4.09
C ASP A 28 8.32 10.46 -5.44
N ASP A 29 8.80 11.03 -6.54
CA ASP A 29 8.38 10.63 -7.88
C ASP A 29 8.68 9.16 -8.18
N LYS A 30 9.83 8.67 -7.77
CA LYS A 30 10.22 7.27 -7.98
C LYS A 30 9.32 6.32 -7.20
N HIS A 31 9.07 6.64 -5.94
CA HIS A 31 8.19 5.83 -5.09
C HIS A 31 6.74 5.88 -5.59
N LEU A 32 6.30 7.03 -6.07
CA LEU A 32 4.97 7.17 -6.67
C LEU A 32 4.81 6.28 -7.91
N GLN A 33 5.83 6.22 -8.76
CA GLN A 33 5.83 5.32 -9.92
C GLN A 33 5.72 3.86 -9.48
N ASN A 34 6.45 3.46 -8.43
CA ASN A 34 6.38 2.11 -7.90
C ASN A 34 4.99 1.80 -7.35
N LEU A 35 4.38 2.74 -6.63
CA LEU A 35 3.02 2.57 -6.10
C LEU A 35 2.00 2.43 -7.23
N GLN A 36 2.10 3.25 -8.25
CA GLN A 36 1.21 3.16 -9.40
C GLN A 36 1.37 1.82 -10.12
N ARG A 37 2.60 1.34 -10.24
CA ARG A 37 2.89 0.07 -10.88
C ARG A 37 2.32 -1.11 -10.10
N ILE A 38 2.54 -1.18 -8.79
CA ILE A 38 2.00 -2.29 -7.98
C ILE A 38 0.47 -2.31 -7.99
N ILE A 39 -0.16 -1.13 -7.97
CA ILE A 39 -1.62 -1.03 -8.04
C ILE A 39 -2.13 -1.50 -9.40
N THR A 40 -1.56 -1.03 -10.50
CA THR A 40 -2.07 -1.35 -11.84
C THR A 40 -1.74 -2.77 -12.28
N VAL A 41 -0.56 -3.28 -11.93
CA VAL A 41 -0.09 -4.60 -12.38
C VAL A 41 -0.61 -5.72 -11.49
N LEU A 42 -0.76 -5.48 -10.19
CA LEU A 42 -1.06 -6.55 -9.23
C LEU A 42 -2.38 -6.33 -8.50
N ILE A 43 -2.55 -5.21 -7.83
CA ILE A 43 -3.66 -5.02 -6.88
C ILE A 43 -5.00 -4.82 -7.60
N GLN A 44 -5.05 -3.98 -8.62
CA GLN A 44 -6.31 -3.77 -9.36
C GLN A 44 -6.81 -5.04 -10.05
N PRO A 45 -5.96 -5.85 -10.71
CA PRO A 45 -6.41 -7.14 -11.26
C PRO A 45 -6.96 -8.09 -10.18
N ILE A 46 -6.35 -8.12 -9.01
CA ILE A 46 -6.85 -8.94 -7.89
C ILE A 46 -8.21 -8.42 -7.41
N ARG A 47 -8.35 -7.09 -7.29
CA ARG A 47 -9.63 -6.45 -6.95
C ARG A 47 -10.73 -6.82 -7.93
N ASP A 48 -10.42 -6.79 -9.22
CA ASP A 48 -11.38 -7.11 -10.27
C ASP A 48 -11.81 -8.58 -10.24
N ALA A 49 -10.88 -9.48 -9.88
CA ALA A 49 -11.15 -10.92 -9.82
C ALA A 49 -11.86 -11.35 -8.53
N LEU A 50 -11.48 -10.77 -7.39
CA LEU A 50 -11.92 -11.25 -6.06
C LEU A 50 -12.91 -10.33 -5.34
N GLY A 51 -13.15 -9.13 -5.87
CA GLY A 51 -14.04 -8.17 -5.26
C GLY A 51 -13.34 -7.20 -4.31
N PRO A 52 -14.09 -6.49 -3.45
CA PRO A 52 -13.53 -5.42 -2.63
C PRO A 52 -12.37 -5.87 -1.75
N ILE A 53 -11.32 -5.04 -1.72
CA ILE A 53 -10.17 -5.23 -0.84
C ILE A 53 -9.83 -3.92 -0.16
N ARG A 54 -9.16 -4.00 0.99
CA ARG A 54 -8.71 -2.86 1.77
C ARG A 54 -7.19 -2.90 1.89
N ILE A 55 -6.54 -1.75 1.71
CA ILE A 55 -5.12 -1.60 1.98
C ILE A 55 -4.95 -1.42 3.49
N SER A 56 -4.37 -2.41 4.16
CA SER A 56 -4.14 -2.36 5.61
C SER A 56 -2.82 -1.71 5.96
N SER A 57 -1.80 -1.86 5.13
CA SER A 57 -0.52 -1.18 5.26
C SER A 57 0.01 -0.88 3.87
N GLY A 58 0.24 0.39 3.59
CA GLY A 58 0.71 0.86 2.30
C GLY A 58 2.11 1.44 2.36
N TYR A 59 2.26 2.59 1.73
CA TYR A 59 3.53 3.29 1.64
C TYR A 59 3.93 3.93 2.96
N ARG A 60 5.21 3.88 3.27
CA ARG A 60 5.84 4.59 4.40
C ARG A 60 7.08 5.30 3.89
N ASN A 61 7.09 6.65 3.94
CA ASN A 61 8.32 7.36 3.61
C ASN A 61 9.40 7.09 4.66
N PRO A 62 10.67 7.45 4.40
CA PRO A 62 11.76 7.15 5.33
C PRO A 62 11.55 7.70 6.74
N SER A 63 10.99 8.91 6.87
CA SER A 63 10.72 9.52 8.17
C SER A 63 9.69 8.73 8.99
N LEU A 64 8.58 8.34 8.35
CA LEU A 64 7.56 7.53 9.01
C LEU A 64 8.08 6.14 9.34
N ASN A 65 8.84 5.53 8.44
CA ASN A 65 9.41 4.21 8.68
C ASN A 65 10.34 4.19 9.89
N ARG A 66 11.16 5.23 10.05
CA ARG A 66 12.02 5.36 11.23
C ARG A 66 11.19 5.54 12.51
N ALA A 67 10.14 6.34 12.45
CA ALA A 67 9.27 6.60 13.60
C ALA A 67 8.58 5.35 14.13
N ILE A 68 8.23 4.40 13.26
CA ILE A 68 7.59 3.14 13.67
C ILE A 68 8.59 2.01 13.92
N GLY A 69 9.89 2.27 13.78
CA GLY A 69 10.93 1.26 13.99
C GLY A 69 11.06 0.24 12.88
N GLY A 70 10.62 0.58 11.68
CA GLY A 70 10.71 -0.32 10.53
C GLY A 70 12.12 -0.41 9.97
N SER A 71 12.38 -1.50 9.23
CA SER A 71 13.67 -1.71 8.56
C SER A 71 13.87 -0.68 7.45
N ALA A 72 15.07 -0.11 7.36
CA ALA A 72 15.44 0.78 6.26
C ALA A 72 15.40 0.08 4.89
N LYS A 73 15.42 -1.25 4.88
CA LYS A 73 15.33 -2.07 3.67
C LYS A 73 13.91 -2.50 3.34
N SER A 74 12.91 -2.05 4.09
CA SER A 74 11.52 -2.42 3.86
C SER A 74 11.06 -1.97 2.48
N GLN A 75 10.40 -2.85 1.76
CA GLN A 75 9.83 -2.54 0.44
C GLN A 75 8.62 -1.60 0.53
N HIS A 76 7.98 -1.47 1.71
CA HIS A 76 6.97 -0.45 1.94
C HIS A 76 7.53 0.97 1.80
N CYS A 77 8.81 1.18 2.12
CA CYS A 77 9.49 2.48 1.99
C CYS A 77 9.79 2.85 0.54
N LYS A 78 9.72 1.91 -0.37
CA LYS A 78 10.01 2.11 -1.79
C LYS A 78 8.76 2.14 -2.66
N GLY A 79 7.58 1.93 -2.05
CA GLY A 79 6.34 1.78 -2.79
C GLY A 79 6.23 0.45 -3.53
N GLU A 80 6.96 -0.57 -3.08
CA GLU A 80 7.03 -1.88 -3.73
C GLU A 80 6.26 -2.97 -2.98
N ALA A 81 5.68 -2.65 -1.83
CA ALA A 81 4.91 -3.63 -1.04
C ALA A 81 3.65 -3.01 -0.47
N LEU A 82 2.58 -3.77 -0.46
CA LEU A 82 1.30 -3.42 0.14
C LEU A 82 0.73 -4.62 0.87
N ASP A 83 0.16 -4.39 2.07
CA ASP A 83 -0.60 -5.40 2.80
C ASP A 83 -2.08 -5.13 2.60
N VAL A 84 -2.83 -6.17 2.25
CA VAL A 84 -4.26 -6.05 1.91
C VAL A 84 -5.10 -7.03 2.70
N GLN A 85 -6.37 -6.67 2.93
CA GLN A 85 -7.38 -7.53 3.53
C GLN A 85 -8.54 -7.69 2.55
N PHE A 86 -9.16 -8.86 2.57
CA PHE A 86 -10.27 -9.22 1.67
C PHE A 86 -11.59 -9.31 2.41
N TRP A 87 -12.68 -9.10 1.68
CA TRP A 87 -14.03 -9.37 2.19
C TRP A 87 -14.31 -10.86 2.11
N LYS A 88 -14.87 -11.40 3.21
CA LYS A 88 -15.37 -12.77 3.26
C LYS A 88 -16.75 -12.78 3.92
N GLY A 89 -17.71 -13.41 3.26
CA GLY A 89 -19.06 -13.53 3.80
C GLY A 89 -19.74 -12.19 4.10
N GLY A 90 -19.46 -11.17 3.31
CA GLY A 90 -20.01 -9.83 3.49
C GLY A 90 -19.32 -9.00 4.57
N LYS A 91 -18.25 -9.52 5.18
CA LYS A 91 -17.47 -8.83 6.20
C LYS A 91 -16.00 -8.77 5.81
N MET A 92 -15.33 -7.70 6.21
CA MET A 92 -13.88 -7.60 6.03
C MET A 92 -13.19 -8.62 6.94
N CYS A 93 -12.31 -9.46 6.35
CA CYS A 93 -11.53 -10.41 7.11
C CYS A 93 -10.36 -9.71 7.77
N ASN A 94 -10.45 -9.46 9.08
CA ASN A 94 -9.39 -8.79 9.83
C ASN A 94 -8.29 -9.74 10.31
N GLU A 95 -8.55 -11.06 10.23
CA GLU A 95 -7.61 -12.08 10.71
C GLU A 95 -6.56 -12.43 9.67
N GLU A 96 -6.84 -12.18 8.39
CA GLU A 96 -5.93 -12.52 7.31
C GLU A 96 -5.47 -11.26 6.58
N VAL A 97 -4.16 -11.03 6.59
CA VAL A 97 -3.53 -9.94 5.88
C VAL A 97 -2.57 -10.54 4.85
N TYR A 98 -2.74 -10.15 3.59
CA TYR A 98 -1.90 -10.65 2.51
C TYR A 98 -0.94 -9.55 2.07
N LYS A 99 0.34 -9.88 2.05
CA LYS A 99 1.38 -8.96 1.60
C LYS A 99 1.69 -9.21 0.13
N TYR A 100 1.60 -8.17 -0.67
CA TYR A 100 1.95 -8.20 -2.09
C TYR A 100 3.19 -7.36 -2.32
N ILE A 101 4.16 -7.92 -3.01
CA ILE A 101 5.44 -7.29 -3.29
C ILE A 101 5.60 -7.20 -4.79
N LEU A 102 5.97 -6.02 -5.27
CA LEU A 102 6.30 -5.81 -6.66
C LEU A 102 7.69 -6.38 -6.92
N ASP A 103 7.74 -7.45 -7.70
CA ASP A 103 8.99 -8.03 -8.15
C ASP A 103 9.40 -7.35 -9.46
N SER A 104 10.69 -7.07 -9.62
CA SER A 104 11.22 -6.47 -10.85
C SER A 104 10.95 -7.32 -12.10
N ASN A 105 10.66 -8.60 -11.93
CA ASN A 105 10.32 -9.52 -13.02
C ASN A 105 8.83 -9.53 -13.36
N MET A 106 8.00 -8.83 -12.60
CA MET A 106 6.56 -8.73 -12.84
C MET A 106 6.27 -7.60 -13.81
N GLU A 107 5.79 -7.94 -14.96
CA GLU A 107 5.37 -6.96 -15.96
C GLU A 107 4.04 -7.32 -16.60
#